data_0a06d60d8b25cb68bb761c68f24534a1
#
_entry.id   0a06d60d8b25cb68bb761c68f24534a1
#
_cell.length_a   1.000
_cell.length_b   1.000
_cell.length_c   1.000
_cell.angle_alpha   90.00
_cell.angle_beta   90.00
_cell.angle_gamma   90.00
#
_symmetry.space_group_name_H-M   'P 1'
#
loop_
_entity.id
_entity.type
_entity.pdbx_description
1 polymer ?
#
loop_
_entity_poly.entity_id
_entity_poly.type
_entity_poly.pdbx_seq_one_letter_code
_entity_poly.pdbx_strand_id
1 'polypeptide(L)'
;DMKLDKAESDDHDRPAAEQPGAGGGNYAGLKQETRPGIFHMAAQNAAALCLSIWLIVAVGLLIRKVTIYQSFVKYINAGRVEISDMALWEQIGSLIEQTGVRGAVGLYTNSLISSPLLIGFFRPCIMLPSAELPDSDFQYTILHELTHYKRRDMFYKWLVQISICLHWFNPLVYLMGREINRACEFSCDEAVIKSLDKDGRRAYGDTLLNAVNLGGTYKDSLASVTLTRSAELLKERLDAIMHYRKKS
;
A
#
# COMPACT_ATOMS: atom_id res chain seq x y z
N ASP A 1 74.52 -61.14 4.14
CA ASP A 1 75.49 -61.32 5.26
C ASP A 1 74.77 -60.95 6.53
N MET A 2 74.33 -61.82 7.20
CA MET A 2 74.91 -62.77 8.10
C MET A 2 74.47 -62.51 9.55
N LYS A 3 73.69 -63.51 10.03
CA LYS A 3 73.77 -64.17 11.34
C LYS A 3 73.06 -63.44 12.53
N LEU A 4 72.02 -64.07 13.08
CA LEU A 4 71.99 -65.15 14.09
C LEU A 4 72.62 -64.70 15.42
N ASP A 5 71.96 -64.79 16.55
CA ASP A 5 71.62 -65.91 17.40
C ASP A 5 70.87 -65.39 18.63
N LYS A 6 69.72 -66.04 19.08
CA LYS A 6 69.58 -67.07 20.10
C LYS A 6 69.98 -66.59 21.51
N ALA A 7 69.22 -66.72 22.51
CA ALA A 7 68.54 -67.79 23.22
C ALA A 7 68.02 -67.22 24.57
N GLU A 8 66.86 -67.66 24.95
CA GLU A 8 66.57 -68.71 25.97
C GLU A 8 66.51 -68.23 27.43
N SER A 9 65.39 -68.38 27.97
CA SER A 9 64.79 -69.21 29.07
C SER A 9 64.90 -68.53 30.42
N ASP A 10 63.99 -68.59 31.27
CA ASP A 10 63.23 -69.52 32.04
C ASP A 10 62.40 -68.71 33.09
N ASP A 11 61.19 -68.98 33.34
CA ASP A 11 60.42 -69.94 34.14
C ASP A 11 59.97 -69.43 35.50
N HIS A 12 58.73 -69.80 35.79
CA HIS A 12 58.06 -69.81 37.09
C HIS A 12 57.62 -68.50 37.75
N ASP A 13 56.37 -68.20 38.04
CA ASP A 13 55.41 -68.93 38.86
C ASP A 13 54.02 -68.27 38.77
N ARG A 14 52.99 -69.10 38.64
CA ARG A 14 51.59 -68.76 38.96
C ARG A 14 51.36 -68.84 40.45
N PRO A 15 50.40 -68.15 41.01
CA PRO A 15 49.07 -68.75 41.10
C PRO A 15 47.85 -67.79 40.92
N ALA A 16 46.82 -68.46 40.63
CA ALA A 16 45.42 -68.30 40.44
C ALA A 16 44.63 -67.32 41.36
N ALA A 17 43.49 -66.98 40.75
CA ALA A 17 42.16 -66.70 41.33
C ALA A 17 41.90 -65.30 41.91
N GLU A 18 41.01 -64.60 41.28
CA GLU A 18 39.61 -64.48 41.71
C GLU A 18 38.85 -63.50 40.80
N GLN A 19 37.80 -64.02 40.19
CA GLN A 19 36.72 -63.15 39.71
C GLN A 19 35.83 -62.81 40.90
N PRO A 20 35.35 -61.59 40.95
CA PRO A 20 33.94 -61.41 41.24
C PRO A 20 33.26 -60.31 40.44
N GLY A 21 32.07 -60.62 40.02
CA GLY A 21 30.96 -59.73 40.16
C GLY A 21 30.60 -58.83 38.94
N ALA A 22 29.69 -59.36 38.15
CA ALA A 22 28.82 -58.56 37.31
C ALA A 22 28.16 -57.44 38.14
N GLY A 23 28.53 -56.21 37.83
CA GLY A 23 27.85 -55.02 38.26
C GLY A 23 27.36 -54.25 37.04
N GLY A 24 26.10 -54.49 36.65
CA GLY A 24 25.42 -53.70 35.65
C GLY A 24 25.28 -52.27 36.08
N GLY A 25 26.21 -51.42 35.66
CA GLY A 25 26.06 -49.97 35.75
C GLY A 25 25.15 -49.49 34.65
N ASN A 26 23.90 -49.23 34.96
CA ASN A 26 22.98 -48.42 34.19
C ASN A 26 23.58 -47.05 33.94
N TYR A 27 24.23 -46.86 32.80
CA TYR A 27 24.50 -45.51 32.30
C TYR A 27 23.17 -44.96 31.76
N ALA A 28 22.27 -44.57 32.69
CA ALA A 28 21.15 -43.68 32.38
C ALA A 28 21.73 -42.45 31.69
N GLY A 29 21.37 -42.34 30.41
CA GLY A 29 21.79 -41.20 29.59
C GLY A 29 21.46 -39.89 30.29
N LEU A 30 22.48 -39.22 30.77
CA LEU A 30 22.43 -37.81 31.06
C LEU A 30 22.10 -37.13 29.73
N LYS A 31 20.80 -36.86 29.51
CA LYS A 31 20.37 -35.86 28.55
C LYS A 31 21.08 -34.58 28.94
N GLN A 32 22.15 -34.27 28.28
CA GLN A 32 22.81 -32.99 28.36
C GLN A 32 21.80 -31.98 27.83
N GLU A 33 21.00 -31.39 28.74
CA GLU A 33 20.24 -30.20 28.45
C GLU A 33 21.27 -29.13 28.08
N THR A 34 21.48 -28.96 26.80
CA THR A 34 22.24 -27.83 26.24
C THR A 34 21.48 -26.57 26.63
N ARG A 35 21.86 -26.01 27.79
CA ARG A 35 21.42 -24.66 28.17
C ARG A 35 21.80 -23.74 26.99
N PRO A 36 20.84 -23.04 26.38
CA PRO A 36 21.18 -22.12 25.30
C PRO A 36 22.27 -21.19 25.82
N GLY A 37 23.41 -21.16 25.10
CA GLY A 37 24.56 -20.37 25.53
C GLY A 37 24.14 -18.90 25.67
N ILE A 38 24.84 -18.17 26.55
CA ILE A 38 24.57 -16.74 26.85
C ILE A 38 24.42 -15.92 25.55
N PHE A 39 25.15 -16.25 24.50
CA PHE A 39 25.04 -15.64 23.16
C PHE A 39 23.67 -15.90 22.49
N HIS A 40 23.10 -17.08 22.69
CA HIS A 40 21.78 -17.41 22.12
C HIS A 40 20.66 -16.64 22.83
N MET A 41 20.74 -16.51 24.13
CA MET A 41 19.79 -15.71 24.93
C MET A 41 19.93 -14.21 24.62
N ALA A 42 21.16 -13.70 24.49
CA ALA A 42 21.40 -12.31 24.10
C ALA A 42 20.87 -12.01 22.69
N ALA A 43 21.08 -12.91 21.73
CA ALA A 43 20.57 -12.76 20.37
C ALA A 43 19.03 -12.81 20.29
N GLN A 44 18.38 -13.68 21.05
CA GLN A 44 16.93 -13.75 21.15
C GLN A 44 16.34 -12.47 21.75
N ASN A 45 16.95 -11.92 22.81
CA ASN A 45 16.51 -10.67 23.42
C ASN A 45 16.70 -9.48 22.48
N ALA A 46 17.81 -9.43 21.73
CA ALA A 46 18.05 -8.40 20.74
C ALA A 46 17.03 -8.46 19.58
N ALA A 47 16.73 -9.67 19.07
CA ALA A 47 15.72 -9.85 18.03
C ALA A 47 14.32 -9.43 18.50
N ALA A 48 13.93 -9.81 19.72
CA ALA A 48 12.66 -9.41 20.30
C ALA A 48 12.57 -7.89 20.47
N LEU A 49 13.66 -7.24 20.89
CA LEU A 49 13.73 -5.78 21.00
C LEU A 49 13.58 -5.10 19.63
N CYS A 50 14.31 -5.58 18.60
CA CYS A 50 14.20 -5.05 17.24
C CYS A 50 12.79 -5.21 16.68
N LEU A 51 12.14 -6.36 16.85
CA LEU A 51 10.77 -6.60 16.44
C LEU A 51 9.77 -5.68 17.16
N SER A 52 9.98 -5.47 18.47
CA SER A 52 9.12 -4.58 19.27
C SER A 52 9.24 -3.13 18.79
N ILE A 53 10.45 -2.63 18.55
CA ILE A 53 10.69 -1.29 18.02
C ILE A 53 10.05 -1.16 16.64
N TRP A 54 10.28 -2.13 15.75
CA TRP A 54 9.69 -2.14 14.41
C TRP A 54 8.16 -2.07 14.46
N LEU A 55 7.53 -2.88 15.32
CA LEU A 55 6.08 -2.91 15.46
C LEU A 55 5.53 -1.59 16.02
N ILE A 56 6.17 -1.03 17.06
CA ILE A 56 5.77 0.25 17.65
C ILE A 56 5.81 1.36 16.60
N VAL A 57 6.88 1.44 15.81
CA VAL A 57 7.00 2.46 14.76
C VAL A 57 5.96 2.23 13.67
N ALA A 58 5.76 0.99 13.20
CA ALA A 58 4.77 0.67 12.17
C ALA A 58 3.34 1.04 12.59
N VAL A 59 2.96 0.66 13.83
CA VAL A 59 1.64 0.99 14.40
C VAL A 59 1.50 2.50 14.60
N GLY A 60 2.52 3.18 15.12
CA GLY A 60 2.51 4.63 15.28
C GLY A 60 2.32 5.37 13.96
N LEU A 61 3.02 4.93 12.89
CA LEU A 61 2.85 5.48 11.55
C LEU A 61 1.44 5.20 10.98
N LEU A 62 0.90 4.01 11.21
CA LEU A 62 -0.45 3.66 10.77
C LEU A 62 -1.50 4.51 11.49
N ILE A 63 -1.42 4.63 12.81
CA ILE A 63 -2.30 5.50 13.60
C ILE A 63 -2.24 6.93 13.06
N ARG A 64 -1.04 7.46 12.86
CA ARG A 64 -0.85 8.81 12.27
C ARG A 64 -1.57 8.95 10.92
N LYS A 65 -1.43 7.97 10.01
CA LYS A 65 -2.09 8.01 8.70
C LYS A 65 -3.60 7.97 8.82
N VAL A 66 -4.15 7.11 9.68
CA VAL A 66 -5.59 7.03 9.95
C VAL A 66 -6.10 8.33 10.55
N THR A 67 -5.39 8.92 11.52
CA THR A 67 -5.79 10.18 12.15
C THR A 67 -5.81 11.33 11.14
N ILE A 68 -4.78 11.44 10.28
CA ILE A 68 -4.72 12.47 9.23
C ILE A 68 -5.92 12.29 8.27
N TYR A 69 -6.20 11.07 7.83
CA TYR A 69 -7.34 10.78 6.96
C TYR A 69 -8.68 11.13 7.63
N GLN A 70 -8.88 10.74 8.88
CA GLN A 70 -10.10 11.06 9.62
C GLN A 70 -10.28 12.57 9.83
N SER A 71 -9.18 13.28 10.14
CA SER A 71 -9.21 14.74 10.28
C SER A 71 -9.56 15.42 8.96
N PHE A 72 -9.00 14.94 7.85
CA PHE A 72 -9.33 15.42 6.51
C PHE A 72 -10.81 15.18 6.17
N VAL A 73 -11.33 13.97 6.39
CA VAL A 73 -12.74 13.64 6.16
C VAL A 73 -13.66 14.49 7.03
N LYS A 74 -13.29 14.70 8.29
CA LYS A 74 -14.05 15.57 9.21
C LYS A 74 -14.07 17.03 8.73
N TYR A 75 -12.90 17.55 8.30
CA TYR A 75 -12.78 18.91 7.76
C TYR A 75 -13.66 19.11 6.53
N ILE A 76 -13.60 18.18 5.58
CA ILE A 76 -14.40 18.21 4.36
C ILE A 76 -15.90 18.10 4.68
N ASN A 77 -16.29 17.21 5.59
CA ASN A 77 -17.69 17.06 5.96
C ASN A 77 -18.28 18.28 6.68
N ALA A 78 -17.46 19.08 7.36
CA ALA A 78 -17.92 20.28 8.03
C ALA A 78 -18.42 21.38 7.08
N GLY A 79 -17.83 21.45 5.87
CA GLY A 79 -18.21 22.46 4.85
C GLY A 79 -19.11 21.92 3.74
N ARG A 80 -19.65 20.69 3.88
CA ARG A 80 -20.48 20.10 2.83
C ARG A 80 -21.86 20.72 2.76
N VAL A 81 -22.31 21.00 1.55
CA VAL A 81 -23.67 21.43 1.23
C VAL A 81 -24.27 20.41 0.28
N GLU A 82 -25.46 19.93 0.60
CA GLU A 82 -26.17 18.98 -0.26
C GLU A 82 -26.68 19.69 -1.51
N ILE A 83 -26.50 19.05 -2.66
CA ILE A 83 -27.00 19.56 -3.93
C ILE A 83 -28.47 19.17 -4.05
N SER A 84 -29.34 20.16 -4.10
CA SER A 84 -30.80 19.99 -4.21
C SER A 84 -31.31 20.09 -5.66
N ASP A 85 -30.41 20.31 -6.62
CA ASP A 85 -30.74 20.44 -8.04
C ASP A 85 -31.13 19.08 -8.64
N MET A 86 -32.39 18.92 -9.00
CA MET A 86 -32.92 17.70 -9.59
C MET A 86 -32.32 17.41 -10.97
N ALA A 87 -31.99 18.44 -11.75
CA ALA A 87 -31.41 18.25 -13.08
C ALA A 87 -29.99 17.64 -12.98
N LEU A 88 -29.18 18.10 -12.02
CA LEU A 88 -27.87 17.50 -11.72
C LEU A 88 -28.00 16.05 -11.23
N TRP A 89 -29.02 15.75 -10.41
CA TRP A 89 -29.26 14.38 -9.95
C TRP A 89 -29.67 13.45 -11.08
N GLU A 90 -30.45 13.91 -12.05
CA GLU A 90 -30.83 13.13 -13.24
C GLU A 90 -29.61 12.85 -14.13
N GLN A 91 -28.75 13.85 -14.35
CA GLN A 91 -27.49 13.68 -15.08
C GLN A 91 -26.59 12.65 -14.40
N ILE A 92 -26.43 12.72 -13.08
CA ILE A 92 -25.61 11.77 -12.32
C ILE A 92 -26.23 10.38 -12.35
N GLY A 93 -27.54 10.25 -12.23
CA GLY A 93 -28.25 8.99 -12.36
C GLY A 93 -27.92 8.28 -13.66
N SER A 94 -27.92 9.00 -14.78
CA SER A 94 -27.55 8.48 -16.08
C SER A 94 -26.07 8.03 -16.15
N LEU A 95 -25.16 8.80 -15.56
CA LEU A 95 -23.73 8.45 -15.50
C LEU A 95 -23.47 7.24 -14.60
N ILE A 96 -24.19 7.11 -13.47
CA ILE A 96 -24.11 5.93 -12.58
C ILE A 96 -24.57 4.69 -13.36
N GLU A 97 -25.68 4.77 -14.09
CA GLU A 97 -26.19 3.69 -14.92
C GLU A 97 -25.19 3.32 -16.03
N GLN A 98 -24.66 4.31 -16.72
CA GLN A 98 -23.63 4.10 -17.76
C GLN A 98 -22.37 3.44 -17.23
N THR A 99 -21.92 3.81 -16.05
CA THR A 99 -20.74 3.20 -15.42
C THR A 99 -21.03 1.83 -14.82
N GLY A 100 -22.30 1.49 -14.58
CA GLY A 100 -22.73 0.26 -13.91
C GLY A 100 -22.30 0.20 -12.44
N VAL A 101 -22.13 1.33 -11.80
CA VAL A 101 -21.88 1.45 -10.36
C VAL A 101 -23.14 1.04 -9.60
N ARG A 102 -23.01 0.14 -8.64
CA ARG A 102 -24.09 -0.30 -7.78
C ARG A 102 -23.95 0.33 -6.40
N GLY A 103 -24.94 1.09 -5.96
CA GLY A 103 -24.99 1.71 -4.63
C GLY A 103 -25.37 3.18 -4.69
N ALA A 104 -25.80 3.72 -3.56
CA ALA A 104 -26.09 5.14 -3.42
C ALA A 104 -24.79 5.93 -3.30
N VAL A 105 -24.57 6.87 -4.20
CA VAL A 105 -23.46 7.83 -4.16
C VAL A 105 -24.03 9.18 -3.75
N GLY A 106 -23.52 9.74 -2.64
CA GLY A 106 -23.90 11.10 -2.22
C GLY A 106 -23.18 12.14 -3.07
N LEU A 107 -23.86 13.24 -3.35
CA LEU A 107 -23.29 14.38 -4.05
C LEU A 107 -23.40 15.63 -3.20
N TYR A 108 -22.26 16.30 -3.02
CA TYR A 108 -22.16 17.50 -2.19
C TYR A 108 -21.25 18.52 -2.83
N THR A 109 -21.47 19.78 -2.52
CA THR A 109 -20.52 20.85 -2.78
C THR A 109 -19.79 21.24 -1.51
N ASN A 110 -18.55 21.72 -1.68
CA ASN A 110 -17.77 22.25 -0.59
C ASN A 110 -16.77 23.29 -1.12
N SER A 111 -16.94 24.52 -0.73
CA SER A 111 -16.05 25.63 -1.14
C SER A 111 -14.62 25.55 -0.56
N LEU A 112 -14.38 24.62 0.38
CA LEU A 112 -13.05 24.43 0.97
C LEU A 112 -12.14 23.54 0.12
N ILE A 113 -12.69 22.85 -0.88
CA ILE A 113 -11.91 22.03 -1.81
C ILE A 113 -11.70 22.77 -3.12
N SER A 114 -10.56 22.53 -3.74
CA SER A 114 -10.19 23.18 -5.00
C SER A 114 -10.33 22.24 -6.22
N SER A 115 -10.54 20.95 -5.98
CA SER A 115 -10.77 19.97 -7.04
C SER A 115 -11.82 18.97 -6.61
N PRO A 116 -12.57 18.37 -7.55
CA PRO A 116 -13.48 17.27 -7.27
C PRO A 116 -12.73 16.14 -6.58
N LEU A 117 -13.42 15.44 -5.68
CA LEU A 117 -12.85 14.29 -5.00
C LEU A 117 -13.92 13.29 -4.53
N LEU A 118 -13.56 12.03 -4.55
CA LEU A 118 -14.36 10.93 -4.02
C LEU A 118 -13.90 10.59 -2.60
N ILE A 119 -14.82 10.63 -1.64
CA ILE A 119 -14.57 10.28 -0.24
C ILE A 119 -15.51 9.15 0.19
N GLY A 120 -15.03 8.37 1.16
CA GLY A 120 -15.81 7.34 1.81
C GLY A 120 -15.57 5.95 1.25
N PHE A 121 -15.33 5.03 2.18
CA PHE A 121 -15.03 3.63 1.83
C PHE A 121 -16.31 2.79 1.67
N PHE A 122 -17.27 2.99 2.59
CA PHE A 122 -18.53 2.23 2.61
C PHE A 122 -19.72 3.04 2.08
N ARG A 123 -19.68 4.36 2.23
CA ARG A 123 -20.70 5.29 1.74
C ARG A 123 -19.99 6.36 0.90
N PRO A 124 -19.77 6.07 -0.39
CA PRO A 124 -19.06 6.99 -1.25
C PRO A 124 -19.86 8.27 -1.42
N CYS A 125 -19.16 9.38 -1.36
CA CYS A 125 -19.71 10.67 -1.74
C CYS A 125 -18.72 11.41 -2.63
N ILE A 126 -19.26 12.05 -3.65
CA ILE A 126 -18.52 12.94 -4.55
C ILE A 126 -18.70 14.35 -4.00
N MET A 127 -17.58 15.01 -3.78
CA MET A 127 -17.50 16.40 -3.38
C MET A 127 -17.04 17.24 -4.56
N LEU A 128 -17.76 18.28 -4.88
CA LEU A 128 -17.44 19.25 -5.92
C LEU A 128 -17.04 20.59 -5.30
N PRO A 129 -16.12 21.34 -5.87
CA PRO A 129 -15.74 22.68 -5.39
C PRO A 129 -16.89 23.69 -5.59
N SER A 130 -17.68 23.53 -6.65
CA SER A 130 -18.84 24.32 -6.98
C SER A 130 -19.88 23.46 -7.69
N ALA A 131 -21.15 23.89 -7.64
CA ALA A 131 -22.20 23.31 -8.48
C ALA A 131 -22.21 23.91 -9.90
N GLU A 132 -21.50 25.02 -10.11
CA GLU A 132 -21.44 25.77 -11.36
C GLU A 132 -20.23 25.33 -12.19
N LEU A 133 -20.20 24.07 -12.62
CA LEU A 133 -19.24 23.58 -13.59
C LEU A 133 -19.89 23.56 -14.99
N PRO A 134 -19.12 23.83 -16.07
CA PRO A 134 -19.60 23.58 -17.43
C PRO A 134 -20.10 22.13 -17.57
N ASP A 135 -21.20 21.92 -18.27
CA ASP A 135 -21.84 20.59 -18.37
C ASP A 135 -20.87 19.48 -18.79
N SER A 136 -19.97 19.79 -19.74
CA SER A 136 -18.96 18.81 -20.18
C SER A 136 -17.95 18.48 -19.08
N ASP A 137 -17.43 19.49 -18.39
CA ASP A 137 -16.44 19.31 -17.32
C ASP A 137 -17.06 18.55 -16.15
N PHE A 138 -18.32 18.84 -15.84
CA PHE A 138 -19.08 18.13 -14.82
C PHE A 138 -19.22 16.64 -15.16
N GLN A 139 -19.67 16.31 -16.37
CA GLN A 139 -19.88 14.93 -16.80
C GLN A 139 -18.57 14.12 -16.76
N TYR A 140 -17.48 14.65 -17.31
CA TYR A 140 -16.21 13.96 -17.34
C TYR A 140 -15.60 13.81 -15.94
N THR A 141 -15.75 14.81 -15.08
CA THR A 141 -15.29 14.74 -13.70
C THR A 141 -16.03 13.64 -12.92
N ILE A 142 -17.37 13.62 -12.99
CA ILE A 142 -18.17 12.59 -12.32
C ILE A 142 -17.85 11.20 -12.86
N LEU A 143 -17.69 11.06 -14.17
CA LEU A 143 -17.35 9.80 -14.81
C LEU A 143 -15.98 9.28 -14.32
N HIS A 144 -15.00 10.17 -14.17
CA HIS A 144 -13.68 9.84 -13.63
C HIS A 144 -13.79 9.35 -12.18
N GLU A 145 -14.47 10.09 -11.30
CA GLU A 145 -14.64 9.73 -9.90
C GLU A 145 -15.44 8.43 -9.71
N LEU A 146 -16.51 8.23 -10.49
CA LEU A 146 -17.26 6.98 -10.49
C LEU A 146 -16.43 5.78 -10.96
N THR A 147 -15.51 6.01 -11.89
CA THR A 147 -14.59 4.98 -12.36
C THR A 147 -13.62 4.56 -11.25
N HIS A 148 -13.04 5.51 -10.50
CA HIS A 148 -12.25 5.21 -9.30
C HIS A 148 -13.03 4.38 -8.28
N TYR A 149 -14.29 4.76 -8.03
CA TYR A 149 -15.15 4.01 -7.11
C TYR A 149 -15.42 2.59 -7.58
N LYS A 150 -15.82 2.42 -8.85
CA LYS A 150 -16.08 1.10 -9.45
C LYS A 150 -14.87 0.18 -9.34
N ARG A 151 -13.68 0.70 -9.54
CA ARG A 151 -12.41 -0.03 -9.48
C ARG A 151 -11.91 -0.26 -8.07
N ARG A 152 -12.53 0.35 -7.07
CA ARG A 152 -12.11 0.30 -5.66
C ARG A 152 -10.67 0.81 -5.45
N ASP A 153 -10.27 1.84 -6.17
CA ASP A 153 -8.91 2.38 -6.11
C ASP A 153 -8.54 2.85 -4.70
N MET A 154 -9.51 3.33 -3.91
CA MET A 154 -9.33 3.67 -2.50
C MET A 154 -8.80 2.49 -1.67
N PHE A 155 -9.28 1.26 -1.94
CA PHE A 155 -8.80 0.06 -1.25
C PHE A 155 -7.33 -0.21 -1.56
N TYR A 156 -6.93 -0.13 -2.82
CA TYR A 156 -5.52 -0.31 -3.22
C TYR A 156 -4.62 0.78 -2.64
N LYS A 157 -5.08 2.03 -2.64
CA LYS A 157 -4.35 3.16 -2.02
C LYS A 157 -4.12 2.91 -0.52
N TRP A 158 -5.10 2.34 0.21
CA TRP A 158 -4.93 1.98 1.61
C TRP A 158 -3.99 0.79 1.83
N LEU A 159 -4.05 -0.26 0.99
CA LEU A 159 -3.09 -1.37 1.04
C LEU A 159 -1.65 -0.88 0.88
N VAL A 160 -1.43 0.04 -0.05
CA VAL A 160 -0.13 0.69 -0.24
C VAL A 160 0.31 1.44 1.03
N GLN A 161 -0.57 2.20 1.66
CA GLN A 161 -0.24 2.92 2.89
C GLN A 161 0.12 1.97 4.04
N ILE A 162 -0.59 0.85 4.19
CA ILE A 162 -0.28 -0.20 5.17
C ILE A 162 1.09 -0.80 4.87
N SER A 163 1.37 -1.14 3.61
CA SER A 163 2.67 -1.67 3.19
C SER A 163 3.81 -0.70 3.48
N ILE A 164 3.61 0.60 3.25
CA ILE A 164 4.58 1.65 3.58
C ILE A 164 4.81 1.73 5.11
N CYS A 165 3.76 1.62 5.92
CA CYS A 165 3.89 1.64 7.37
C CYS A 165 4.65 0.41 7.90
N LEU A 166 4.40 -0.78 7.33
CA LEU A 166 5.08 -2.02 7.72
C LEU A 166 6.57 -2.03 7.29
N HIS A 167 6.86 -1.49 6.11
CA HIS A 167 8.21 -1.46 5.54
C HIS A 167 8.78 -0.03 5.52
N TRP A 168 8.49 0.74 6.56
CA TRP A 168 8.83 2.16 6.65
C TRP A 168 10.31 2.49 6.42
N PHE A 169 11.21 1.55 6.67
CA PHE A 169 12.65 1.67 6.48
C PHE A 169 13.11 1.35 5.04
N ASN A 170 12.23 0.79 4.19
CA ASN A 170 12.60 0.39 2.84
C ASN A 170 12.18 1.47 1.82
N PRO A 171 13.11 2.13 1.12
CA PRO A 171 12.78 3.17 0.13
C PRO A 171 11.99 2.64 -1.08
N LEU A 172 12.10 1.35 -1.42
CA LEU A 172 11.42 0.76 -2.56
C LEU A 172 9.89 0.76 -2.39
N VAL A 173 9.37 0.65 -1.16
CA VAL A 173 7.91 0.69 -0.96
C VAL A 173 7.30 2.07 -1.23
N TYR A 174 8.08 3.13 -1.05
CA TYR A 174 7.64 4.49 -1.40
C TYR A 174 7.60 4.67 -2.92
N LEU A 175 8.59 4.11 -3.63
CA LEU A 175 8.60 4.09 -5.10
C LEU A 175 7.41 3.26 -5.62
N MET A 176 7.22 2.05 -5.10
CA MET A 176 6.05 1.21 -5.42
C MET A 176 4.74 1.96 -5.21
N GLY A 177 4.59 2.68 -4.09
CA GLY A 177 3.39 3.46 -3.80
C GLY A 177 3.13 4.56 -4.84
N ARG A 178 4.18 5.20 -5.33
CA ARG A 178 4.08 6.21 -6.40
C ARG A 178 3.62 5.58 -7.71
N GLU A 179 4.23 4.47 -8.11
CA GLU A 179 3.89 3.78 -9.36
C GLU A 179 2.48 3.20 -9.32
N ILE A 180 2.01 2.67 -8.19
CA ILE A 180 0.63 2.21 -8.03
C ILE A 180 -0.35 3.37 -8.16
N ASN A 181 -0.11 4.51 -7.51
CA ASN A 181 -0.96 5.69 -7.66
C ASN A 181 -0.99 6.16 -9.11
N ARG A 182 0.16 6.24 -9.77
CA ARG A 182 0.26 6.57 -11.20
C ARG A 182 -0.55 5.59 -12.06
N ALA A 183 -0.37 4.29 -11.87
CA ALA A 183 -1.10 3.26 -12.59
C ALA A 183 -2.62 3.33 -12.37
N CYS A 184 -3.08 3.69 -11.16
CA CYS A 184 -4.50 3.94 -10.89
C CYS A 184 -5.06 5.05 -11.76
N GLU A 185 -4.36 6.20 -11.86
CA GLU A 185 -4.79 7.34 -12.69
C GLU A 185 -4.85 6.96 -14.17
N PHE A 186 -3.75 6.40 -14.75
CA PHE A 186 -3.72 5.97 -16.15
C PHE A 186 -4.82 4.97 -16.50
N SER A 187 -5.04 4.03 -15.62
CA SER A 187 -6.02 2.99 -15.82
C SER A 187 -7.46 3.51 -15.64
N CYS A 188 -7.65 4.56 -14.83
CA CYS A 188 -8.92 5.28 -14.74
C CYS A 188 -9.19 6.06 -16.05
N ASP A 189 -8.19 6.82 -16.51
CA ASP A 189 -8.28 7.56 -17.78
C ASP A 189 -8.58 6.63 -18.94
N GLU A 190 -7.87 5.50 -19.06
CA GLU A 190 -8.12 4.51 -20.11
C GLU A 190 -9.56 3.99 -20.09
N ALA A 191 -10.10 3.73 -18.89
CA ALA A 191 -11.49 3.27 -18.75
C ALA A 191 -12.49 4.32 -19.22
N VAL A 192 -12.24 5.60 -18.94
CA VAL A 192 -13.09 6.72 -19.39
C VAL A 192 -12.99 6.90 -20.91
N ILE A 193 -11.78 7.02 -21.46
CA ILE A 193 -11.58 7.35 -22.88
C ILE A 193 -11.88 6.20 -23.86
N LYS A 194 -12.01 4.99 -23.35
CA LYS A 194 -12.26 3.79 -24.17
C LYS A 194 -13.56 3.89 -24.98
N SER A 195 -14.57 4.56 -24.44
CA SER A 195 -15.88 4.77 -25.07
C SER A 195 -15.96 6.09 -25.85
N LEU A 196 -14.97 6.98 -25.70
CA LEU A 196 -14.97 8.30 -26.32
C LEU A 196 -14.36 8.29 -27.71
N ASP A 197 -14.91 9.12 -28.59
CA ASP A 197 -14.34 9.46 -29.87
C ASP A 197 -13.14 10.43 -29.70
N LYS A 198 -12.63 10.96 -30.83
CA LYS A 198 -11.45 11.81 -30.81
C LYS A 198 -11.70 13.17 -30.14
N ASP A 199 -12.89 13.71 -30.35
CA ASP A 199 -13.28 15.01 -29.80
C ASP A 199 -13.64 14.90 -28.34
N GLY A 200 -14.33 13.83 -27.92
CA GLY A 200 -14.60 13.53 -26.51
C GLY A 200 -13.34 13.31 -25.70
N ARG A 201 -12.30 12.67 -26.26
CA ARG A 201 -10.99 12.53 -25.58
C ARG A 201 -10.30 13.86 -25.37
N ARG A 202 -10.41 14.76 -26.34
CA ARG A 202 -9.87 16.11 -26.23
C ARG A 202 -10.60 16.91 -25.14
N ALA A 203 -11.93 16.89 -25.16
CA ALA A 203 -12.76 17.52 -24.14
C ALA A 203 -12.45 16.96 -22.71
N TYR A 204 -12.28 15.64 -22.59
CA TYR A 204 -11.84 15.04 -21.32
C TYR A 204 -10.47 15.53 -20.88
N GLY A 205 -9.52 15.65 -21.80
CA GLY A 205 -8.19 16.23 -21.51
C GLY A 205 -8.26 17.68 -21.03
N ASP A 206 -9.12 18.49 -21.66
CA ASP A 206 -9.37 19.88 -21.27
C ASP A 206 -9.99 19.95 -19.86
N THR A 207 -10.92 19.05 -19.52
CA THR A 207 -11.49 18.93 -18.17
C THR A 207 -10.41 18.64 -17.12
N LEU A 208 -9.46 17.75 -17.40
CA LEU A 208 -8.35 17.47 -16.47
C LEU A 208 -7.43 18.69 -16.28
N LEU A 209 -7.19 19.46 -17.33
CA LEU A 209 -6.44 20.72 -17.26
C LEU A 209 -7.17 21.76 -16.40
N ASN A 210 -8.47 21.93 -16.61
CA ASN A 210 -9.30 22.85 -15.86
C ASN A 210 -9.34 22.50 -14.36
N ALA A 211 -9.44 21.23 -14.01
CA ALA A 211 -9.43 20.75 -12.63
C ALA A 211 -8.13 21.13 -11.89
N VAL A 212 -6.97 21.08 -12.57
CA VAL A 212 -5.69 21.49 -11.97
C VAL A 212 -5.56 23.00 -11.85
N ASN A 213 -6.06 23.76 -12.83
CA ASN A 213 -6.05 25.21 -12.79
C ASN A 213 -6.91 25.77 -11.64
N LEU A 214 -8.06 25.15 -11.38
CA LEU A 214 -8.92 25.47 -10.22
C LEU A 214 -8.26 25.11 -8.88
N GLY A 215 -7.46 24.02 -8.85
CA GLY A 215 -6.72 23.57 -7.66
C GLY A 215 -5.51 24.44 -7.27
N GLY A 216 -5.01 25.28 -8.18
CA GLY A 216 -3.77 26.05 -7.99
C GLY A 216 -3.84 27.23 -7.02
N THR A 217 -4.98 27.52 -6.45
CA THR A 217 -5.17 28.67 -5.53
C THR A 217 -4.83 28.36 -4.06
N TYR A 218 -4.60 27.10 -3.69
CA TYR A 218 -4.19 26.76 -2.32
C TYR A 218 -2.66 26.79 -2.18
N LYS A 219 -2.14 27.95 -1.77
CA LYS A 219 -0.74 28.17 -1.40
C LYS A 219 -0.44 27.54 -0.04
N ASP A 220 -0.23 26.23 0.02
CA ASP A 220 0.42 25.63 1.18
C ASP A 220 1.88 25.29 0.83
N SER A 221 2.81 25.73 1.66
CA SER A 221 4.26 25.65 1.42
C SER A 221 4.83 24.22 1.37
N LEU A 222 4.04 23.22 1.75
CA LEU A 222 4.30 21.80 1.50
C LEU A 222 3.83 21.33 0.11
N ALA A 223 3.05 22.14 -0.58
CA ALA A 223 2.44 21.83 -1.87
C ALA A 223 3.39 22.02 -3.06
N SER A 224 4.50 22.77 -2.94
CA SER A 224 5.35 23.08 -4.10
C SER A 224 5.99 21.84 -4.74
N VAL A 225 6.46 20.89 -3.94
CA VAL A 225 7.03 19.63 -4.45
C VAL A 225 5.93 18.70 -4.98
N THR A 226 4.75 18.73 -4.37
CA THR A 226 3.58 17.97 -4.79
C THR A 226 3.00 18.53 -6.09
N LEU A 227 2.98 19.84 -6.27
CA LEU A 227 2.50 20.53 -7.49
C LEU A 227 3.36 20.21 -8.71
N THR A 228 4.70 20.23 -8.59
CA THR A 228 5.59 19.88 -9.71
C THR A 228 5.39 18.45 -10.16
N ARG A 229 5.27 17.51 -9.23
CA ARG A 229 4.97 16.10 -9.53
C ARG A 229 3.57 15.90 -10.10
N SER A 230 2.60 16.67 -9.62
CA SER A 230 1.23 16.65 -10.14
C SER A 230 1.20 17.13 -11.60
N ALA A 231 1.98 18.15 -11.94
CA ALA A 231 2.08 18.67 -13.30
C ALA A 231 2.75 17.67 -14.27
N GLU A 232 3.82 16.99 -13.83
CA GLU A 232 4.45 15.94 -14.63
C GLU A 232 3.48 14.77 -14.90
N LEU A 233 2.81 14.28 -13.86
CA LEU A 233 1.83 13.22 -13.99
C LEU A 233 0.68 13.63 -14.92
N LEU A 234 0.17 14.87 -14.78
CA LEU A 234 -0.86 15.39 -15.66
C LEU A 234 -0.41 15.41 -17.12
N LYS A 235 0.81 15.90 -17.39
CA LYS A 235 1.38 15.92 -18.73
C LYS A 235 1.44 14.51 -19.34
N GLU A 236 1.90 13.53 -18.57
CA GLU A 236 1.95 12.13 -19.00
C GLU A 236 0.55 11.56 -19.26
N ARG A 237 -0.43 11.87 -18.40
CA ARG A 237 -1.84 11.46 -18.58
C ARG A 237 -2.42 12.03 -19.87
N LEU A 238 -2.22 13.34 -20.11
CA LEU A 238 -2.68 14.00 -21.34
C LEU A 238 -2.05 13.40 -22.58
N ASP A 239 -0.75 13.13 -22.56
CA ASP A 239 -0.06 12.49 -23.69
C ASP A 239 -0.65 11.10 -23.97
N ALA A 240 -0.88 10.31 -22.92
CA ALA A 240 -1.50 8.99 -23.07
C ALA A 240 -2.94 9.06 -23.61
N ILE A 241 -3.74 10.05 -23.18
CA ILE A 241 -5.11 10.27 -23.67
C ILE A 241 -5.10 10.64 -25.14
N MET A 242 -4.24 11.57 -25.54
CA MET A 242 -4.18 12.06 -26.94
C MET A 242 -3.65 11.01 -27.91
N HIS A 243 -2.72 10.17 -27.47
CA HIS A 243 -2.11 9.10 -28.28
C HIS A 243 -2.80 7.74 -28.10
N TYR A 244 -3.93 7.69 -27.41
CA TYR A 244 -4.66 6.44 -27.20
C TYR A 244 -5.06 5.78 -28.51
N ARG A 245 -4.61 4.53 -28.71
CA ARG A 245 -5.03 3.67 -29.80
C ARG A 245 -5.88 2.53 -29.23
N LYS A 246 -7.12 2.44 -29.71
CA LYS A 246 -7.99 1.33 -29.33
C LYS A 246 -7.33 0.02 -29.79
N LYS A 247 -6.99 -0.83 -28.83
CA LYS A 247 -6.51 -2.18 -29.16
C LYS A 247 -7.66 -2.93 -29.83
N SER A 248 -7.40 -3.39 -31.06
CA SER A 248 -8.31 -4.24 -31.83
C SER A 248 -8.43 -5.61 -31.19
#